data_5a4379b4055d555a48a630001b09be11
#
_entry.id   5a4379b4055d555a48a630001b09be11
#
_cell.length_a   1.000
_cell.length_b   1.000
_cell.length_c   1.000
_cell.angle_alpha   90.00
_cell.angle_beta   90.00
_cell.angle_gamma   90.00
#
_symmetry.space_group_name_H-M   'P 1'
#
loop_
_entity.id
_entity.type
_entity.pdbx_description
1 polymer ?
#
loop_
_entity_poly.entity_id
_entity_poly.type
_entity_poly.pdbx_seq_one_letter_code
_entity_poly.pdbx_strand_id
1 'polypeptide(L)'
;GYKSDVWSSVTYETTEGGATVDILILSNAKDGMIAVYGSDLRVEKKALTIGDAYAEVKFATLGRHAERIWGTGAEGYPDSIFYSRPYDPFNWTNVAETPELGGGVINQPTWDGDKFIALEPFGGYLLAVKEQTIFEIRGTDPSSFTITEAYGTDGPVEERSICTDRTSMLYLSQNGIGLYDGNTLRLLSRDALYETMRMRMEGMDGAARACVCNHIYYLAMCIKEIESDVLSENNTVIEYDTERGTFMIRKGMRVKDFFAVGGKVYFTQADAPYEVLSYGDPESGSYLGVPMESLWET
;
A
#
# COMPACT_ATOMS: atom_id res chain seq x y z
N GLY A 1 24.85 0.05 -3.27
CA GLY A 1 23.63 0.35 -2.53
C GLY A 1 22.41 0.19 -3.44
N TYR A 2 21.24 0.20 -2.85
CA TYR A 2 19.98 0.15 -3.60
C TYR A 2 19.70 1.49 -4.28
N LYS A 3 18.93 1.45 -5.38
CA LYS A 3 18.60 2.62 -6.22
C LYS A 3 17.31 3.31 -5.78
N SER A 4 16.51 2.64 -4.96
CA SER A 4 15.26 3.15 -4.41
C SER A 4 15.24 3.00 -2.90
N ASP A 5 14.61 3.94 -2.22
CA ASP A 5 14.28 3.91 -0.80
C ASP A 5 12.80 3.48 -0.57
N VAL A 6 12.04 3.32 -1.65
CA VAL A 6 10.64 2.89 -1.63
C VAL A 6 10.58 1.40 -1.98
N TRP A 7 9.97 0.62 -1.10
CA TRP A 7 9.81 -0.82 -1.23
C TRP A 7 8.39 -1.24 -0.92
N SER A 8 7.83 -2.06 -1.79
CA SER A 8 6.65 -2.86 -1.49
C SER A 8 7.07 -4.15 -0.81
N SER A 9 6.27 -4.67 0.10
CA SER A 9 6.60 -5.86 0.86
C SER A 9 5.43 -6.82 0.98
N VAL A 10 5.73 -8.12 1.00
CA VAL A 10 4.76 -9.18 1.25
C VAL A 10 5.42 -10.32 2.01
N THR A 11 4.71 -10.85 3.01
CA THR A 11 5.16 -12.08 3.71
C THR A 11 4.67 -13.31 2.98
N TYR A 12 5.52 -14.32 2.90
CA TYR A 12 5.22 -15.56 2.21
C TYR A 12 5.89 -16.76 2.91
N GLU A 13 5.26 -17.92 2.83
CA GLU A 13 5.84 -19.18 3.29
C GLU A 13 6.42 -19.95 2.10
N THR A 14 7.66 -20.40 2.22
CA THR A 14 8.34 -21.22 1.19
C THR A 14 8.96 -22.45 1.82
N THR A 15 9.43 -23.37 1.00
CA THR A 15 10.11 -24.58 1.47
C THR A 15 11.60 -24.49 1.17
N GLU A 16 12.43 -24.64 2.19
CA GLU A 16 13.89 -24.71 2.08
C GLU A 16 14.41 -25.95 2.80
N GLY A 17 15.15 -26.81 2.11
CA GLY A 17 15.68 -28.04 2.70
C GLY A 17 14.62 -29.02 3.24
N GLY A 18 13.38 -28.93 2.79
CA GLY A 18 12.24 -29.74 3.26
C GLY A 18 11.52 -29.16 4.49
N ALA A 19 11.94 -28.01 4.99
CA ALA A 19 11.28 -27.28 6.06
C ALA A 19 10.52 -26.06 5.53
N THR A 20 9.39 -25.73 6.14
CA THR A 20 8.66 -24.48 5.86
C THR A 20 9.42 -23.31 6.50
N VAL A 21 9.66 -22.27 5.73
CA VAL A 21 10.38 -21.05 6.14
C VAL A 21 9.55 -19.83 5.76
N ASP A 22 9.38 -18.94 6.71
CA ASP A 22 8.79 -17.62 6.45
C ASP A 22 9.82 -16.72 5.76
N ILE A 23 9.39 -16.07 4.71
CA ILE A 23 10.19 -15.07 3.99
C ILE A 23 9.42 -13.74 3.89
N LEU A 24 10.16 -12.65 4.01
CA LEU A 24 9.69 -11.34 3.62
C LEU A 24 10.23 -11.04 2.22
N ILE A 25 9.34 -10.88 1.26
CA ILE A 25 9.69 -10.50 -0.11
C ILE A 25 9.52 -8.99 -0.24
N LEU A 26 10.59 -8.32 -0.66
CA LEU A 26 10.63 -6.89 -0.94
C LEU A 26 10.81 -6.68 -2.44
N SER A 27 10.16 -5.70 -3.02
CA SER A 27 10.34 -5.33 -4.43
C SER A 27 10.25 -3.82 -4.64
N ASN A 28 10.98 -3.36 -5.62
CA ASN A 28 10.80 -2.03 -6.22
C ASN A 28 11.13 -2.08 -7.72
N ALA A 29 10.61 -1.11 -8.48
CA ALA A 29 10.79 -1.05 -9.94
C ALA A 29 12.24 -0.83 -10.41
N LYS A 30 13.18 -0.48 -9.52
CA LYS A 30 14.57 -0.17 -9.88
C LYS A 30 15.54 -1.32 -9.58
N ASP A 31 15.37 -1.95 -8.43
CA ASP A 31 16.32 -2.99 -7.94
C ASP A 31 15.79 -4.40 -8.15
N GLY A 32 14.47 -4.57 -8.28
CA GLY A 32 13.79 -5.87 -8.40
C GLY A 32 13.53 -6.51 -7.04
N MET A 33 13.45 -7.82 -6.98
CA MET A 33 13.03 -8.57 -5.79
C MET A 33 14.20 -8.96 -4.87
N ILE A 34 13.92 -8.92 -3.56
CA ILE A 34 14.80 -9.37 -2.48
C ILE A 34 14.00 -10.26 -1.55
N ALA A 35 14.57 -11.37 -1.09
CA ALA A 35 14.02 -12.20 -0.04
C ALA A 35 14.82 -12.03 1.25
N VAL A 36 14.12 -11.84 2.35
CA VAL A 36 14.67 -11.88 3.72
C VAL A 36 14.11 -13.10 4.41
N TYR A 37 14.94 -14.03 4.83
CA TYR A 37 14.54 -15.29 5.43
C TYR A 37 14.36 -15.12 6.95
N GLY A 38 13.20 -15.53 7.47
CA GLY A 38 12.89 -15.41 8.89
C GLY A 38 13.75 -16.28 9.81
N SER A 39 14.31 -17.38 9.30
CA SER A 39 15.12 -18.33 10.05
C SER A 39 16.47 -17.79 10.51
N ASP A 40 17.15 -17.00 9.68
CA ASP A 40 18.54 -16.54 9.89
C ASP A 40 18.76 -15.06 9.52
N LEU A 41 17.69 -14.36 9.11
CA LEU A 41 17.71 -12.98 8.59
C LEU A 41 18.61 -12.79 7.36
N ARG A 42 18.90 -13.87 6.65
CA ARG A 42 19.66 -13.84 5.41
C ARG A 42 18.90 -13.04 4.35
N VAL A 43 19.60 -12.16 3.66
CA VAL A 43 19.06 -11.30 2.60
C VAL A 43 19.62 -11.76 1.26
N GLU A 44 18.74 -12.10 0.33
CA GLU A 44 19.12 -12.55 -1.01
C GLU A 44 18.37 -11.74 -2.09
N LYS A 45 19.13 -11.27 -3.08
CA LYS A 45 18.52 -10.75 -4.30
C LYS A 45 18.04 -11.92 -5.15
N LYS A 46 16.77 -11.89 -5.55
CA LYS A 46 16.14 -12.95 -6.34
C LYS A 46 16.01 -12.55 -7.80
N ALA A 47 16.50 -13.42 -8.67
CA ALA A 47 16.17 -13.36 -10.09
C ALA A 47 14.80 -14.03 -10.31
N LEU A 48 13.96 -13.41 -11.12
CA LEU A 48 12.67 -14.01 -11.48
C LEU A 48 12.89 -15.00 -12.63
N THR A 49 12.30 -16.18 -12.51
CA THR A 49 12.11 -17.08 -13.64
C THR A 49 10.79 -16.70 -14.30
N ILE A 50 10.87 -16.04 -15.45
CA ILE A 50 9.73 -15.49 -16.18
C ILE A 50 9.96 -15.69 -17.68
N GLY A 51 8.90 -15.65 -18.51
CA GLY A 51 9.06 -15.80 -19.95
C GLY A 51 9.98 -14.72 -20.58
N ASP A 52 10.70 -15.08 -21.64
CA ASP A 52 11.74 -14.24 -22.26
C ASP A 52 11.26 -12.83 -22.62
N ALA A 53 9.97 -12.68 -22.96
CA ALA A 53 9.35 -11.38 -23.25
C ALA A 53 9.36 -10.41 -22.05
N TYR A 54 9.55 -10.92 -20.84
CA TYR A 54 9.45 -10.19 -19.58
C TYR A 54 10.74 -10.27 -18.74
N ALA A 55 11.86 -10.68 -19.33
CA ALA A 55 13.11 -10.97 -18.60
C ALA A 55 13.62 -9.81 -17.72
N GLU A 56 13.34 -8.56 -18.09
CA GLU A 56 13.78 -7.36 -17.37
C GLU A 56 12.70 -6.77 -16.44
N VAL A 57 11.58 -7.46 -16.26
CA VAL A 57 10.45 -6.95 -15.44
C VAL A 57 10.87 -6.84 -13.97
N LYS A 58 10.56 -5.70 -13.38
CA LYS A 58 10.71 -5.40 -11.95
C LYS A 58 9.43 -4.74 -11.45
N PHE A 59 8.85 -5.29 -10.40
CA PHE A 59 7.57 -4.81 -9.88
C PHE A 59 7.77 -3.68 -8.89
N ALA A 60 6.97 -2.61 -9.01
CA ALA A 60 6.91 -1.54 -8.04
C ALA A 60 6.17 -1.99 -6.79
N THR A 61 5.09 -2.72 -6.97
CA THR A 61 4.22 -3.19 -5.88
C THR A 61 3.93 -4.69 -5.98
N LEU A 62 3.77 -5.31 -4.82
CA LEU A 62 3.48 -6.73 -4.65
C LEU A 62 2.18 -6.93 -3.87
N GLY A 63 1.48 -8.03 -4.17
CA GLY A 63 0.37 -8.52 -3.38
C GLY A 63 0.42 -10.03 -3.23
N ARG A 64 -0.38 -10.58 -2.32
CA ARG A 64 -0.54 -12.04 -2.14
C ARG A 64 -2.01 -12.42 -2.31
N HIS A 65 -2.27 -13.41 -3.17
CA HIS A 65 -3.58 -14.00 -3.31
C HIS A 65 -3.46 -15.41 -3.91
N ALA A 66 -4.29 -16.35 -3.44
CA ALA A 66 -4.37 -17.72 -3.94
C ALA A 66 -3.00 -18.42 -3.99
N GLU A 67 -2.25 -18.38 -2.88
CA GLU A 67 -0.91 -18.96 -2.72
C GLU A 67 0.10 -18.51 -3.77
N ARG A 68 -0.10 -17.32 -4.33
CA ARG A 68 0.76 -16.70 -5.35
C ARG A 68 1.19 -15.31 -4.91
N ILE A 69 2.35 -14.90 -5.39
CA ILE A 69 2.76 -13.51 -5.38
C ILE A 69 2.26 -12.86 -6.67
N TRP A 70 1.70 -11.70 -6.51
CA TRP A 70 1.24 -10.83 -7.60
C TRP A 70 2.11 -9.60 -7.65
N GLY A 71 2.38 -9.10 -8.86
CA GLY A 71 3.23 -7.93 -9.06
C GLY A 71 2.72 -7.04 -10.17
N THR A 72 2.87 -5.73 -9.98
CA THR A 72 2.50 -4.72 -10.97
C THR A 72 3.41 -3.49 -10.88
N GLY A 73 3.09 -2.42 -11.66
CA GLY A 73 3.89 -1.19 -11.71
C GLY A 73 5.25 -1.37 -12.37
N ALA A 74 5.39 -2.37 -13.26
CA ALA A 74 6.60 -2.58 -14.02
C ALA A 74 6.74 -1.58 -15.17
N GLU A 75 7.95 -1.06 -15.37
CA GLU A 75 8.25 -0.15 -16.46
C GLU A 75 7.95 -0.82 -17.82
N GLY A 76 7.23 -0.13 -18.69
CA GLY A 76 6.77 -0.64 -19.99
C GLY A 76 5.50 -1.49 -19.93
N TYR A 77 4.96 -1.80 -18.76
CA TYR A 77 3.78 -2.64 -18.55
C TYR A 77 2.76 -2.01 -17.58
N PRO A 78 2.27 -0.79 -17.85
CA PRO A 78 1.42 -0.04 -16.92
C PRO A 78 0.07 -0.71 -16.65
N ASP A 79 -0.45 -1.48 -17.61
CA ASP A 79 -1.74 -2.17 -17.54
C ASP A 79 -1.64 -3.66 -17.22
N SER A 80 -0.44 -4.12 -16.80
CA SER A 80 -0.19 -5.54 -16.61
C SER A 80 -0.08 -5.90 -15.14
N ILE A 81 -0.74 -6.98 -14.77
CA ILE A 81 -0.65 -7.63 -13.48
C ILE A 81 -0.05 -9.00 -13.71
N PHE A 82 1.05 -9.29 -13.07
CA PHE A 82 1.74 -10.56 -13.15
C PHE A 82 1.44 -11.41 -11.91
N TYR A 83 1.47 -12.73 -12.04
CA TYR A 83 1.33 -13.65 -10.91
C TYR A 83 2.30 -14.82 -11.01
N SER A 84 2.84 -15.23 -9.86
CA SER A 84 3.77 -16.35 -9.76
C SER A 84 3.04 -17.70 -9.85
N ARG A 85 3.79 -18.78 -9.91
CA ARG A 85 3.27 -20.11 -9.62
C ARG A 85 2.83 -20.21 -8.15
N PRO A 86 1.87 -21.06 -7.80
CA PRO A 86 1.53 -21.30 -6.41
C PRO A 86 2.72 -21.96 -5.71
N TYR A 87 2.99 -21.56 -4.47
CA TYR A 87 4.08 -22.06 -3.61
C TYR A 87 5.51 -21.81 -4.15
N ASP A 88 5.66 -21.13 -5.30
CA ASP A 88 6.95 -20.76 -5.89
C ASP A 88 6.97 -19.27 -6.27
N PRO A 89 7.29 -18.38 -5.31
CA PRO A 89 7.11 -16.94 -5.45
C PRO A 89 8.06 -16.28 -6.46
N PHE A 90 9.09 -16.98 -6.89
CA PHE A 90 10.10 -16.46 -7.84
C PHE A 90 9.97 -17.05 -9.25
N ASN A 91 9.01 -17.94 -9.47
CA ASN A 91 8.75 -18.55 -10.77
C ASN A 91 7.39 -18.06 -11.33
N TRP A 92 7.47 -17.33 -12.42
CA TRP A 92 6.35 -16.64 -13.06
C TRP A 92 6.02 -17.22 -14.44
N THR A 93 6.58 -18.39 -14.77
CA THR A 93 6.35 -19.03 -16.07
C THR A 93 5.07 -19.81 -16.11
N ASN A 94 4.42 -19.77 -17.27
CA ASN A 94 3.27 -20.62 -17.56
C ASN A 94 3.65 -22.11 -17.58
N VAL A 95 2.68 -22.98 -17.33
CA VAL A 95 2.80 -24.43 -17.48
C VAL A 95 1.69 -24.88 -18.43
N ALA A 96 2.06 -25.24 -19.66
CA ALA A 96 1.10 -25.56 -20.70
C ALA A 96 0.24 -26.81 -20.38
N GLU A 97 0.85 -27.80 -19.72
CA GLU A 97 0.18 -29.08 -19.38
C GLU A 97 -0.73 -28.98 -18.16
N THR A 98 -0.43 -28.06 -17.25
CA THR A 98 -1.18 -27.81 -16.00
C THR A 98 -1.31 -26.31 -15.77
N PRO A 99 -2.15 -25.61 -16.57
CA PRO A 99 -2.25 -24.14 -16.50
C PRO A 99 -2.60 -23.61 -15.11
N GLU A 100 -3.33 -24.39 -14.31
CA GLU A 100 -3.69 -24.07 -12.93
C GLU A 100 -2.47 -23.94 -12.00
N LEU A 101 -1.34 -24.57 -12.34
CA LEU A 101 -0.06 -24.46 -11.62
C LEU A 101 0.88 -23.42 -12.24
N GLY A 102 0.51 -22.81 -13.35
CA GLY A 102 1.32 -21.83 -14.06
C GLY A 102 1.30 -20.46 -13.39
N GLY A 103 2.39 -19.69 -13.61
CA GLY A 103 2.39 -18.24 -13.50
C GLY A 103 1.92 -17.59 -14.80
N GLY A 104 1.75 -16.27 -14.79
CA GLY A 104 1.31 -15.58 -16.00
C GLY A 104 1.15 -14.08 -15.85
N VAL A 105 0.49 -13.49 -16.84
CA VAL A 105 0.20 -12.06 -16.90
C VAL A 105 -1.25 -11.84 -17.34
N ILE A 106 -1.87 -10.85 -16.74
CA ILE A 106 -3.19 -10.35 -17.10
C ILE A 106 -3.04 -8.91 -17.52
N ASN A 107 -3.56 -8.55 -18.67
CA ASN A 107 -3.56 -7.19 -19.18
C ASN A 107 -4.95 -6.59 -19.02
N GLN A 108 -5.04 -5.46 -18.35
CA GLN A 108 -6.29 -4.74 -18.07
C GLN A 108 -6.14 -3.27 -18.47
N PRO A 109 -6.12 -2.96 -19.79
CA PRO A 109 -6.03 -1.58 -20.24
C PRO A 109 -7.33 -0.82 -19.92
N THR A 110 -7.17 0.44 -19.54
CA THR A 110 -8.27 1.39 -19.39
C THR A 110 -8.22 2.42 -20.51
N TRP A 111 -9.35 3.00 -20.85
CA TRP A 111 -9.48 3.95 -21.97
C TRP A 111 -8.69 5.25 -21.75
N ASP A 112 -8.41 5.61 -20.50
CA ASP A 112 -7.68 6.79 -20.06
C ASP A 112 -6.17 6.58 -19.93
N GLY A 113 -5.68 5.33 -20.10
CA GLY A 113 -4.27 4.98 -19.97
C GLY A 113 -3.78 4.98 -18.51
N ASP A 114 -4.71 4.89 -17.54
CA ASP A 114 -4.44 4.80 -16.14
C ASP A 114 -3.60 3.55 -15.78
N LYS A 115 -2.60 3.70 -14.92
CA LYS A 115 -1.65 2.63 -14.56
C LYS A 115 -1.98 2.00 -13.21
N PHE A 116 -1.58 0.74 -13.03
CA PHE A 116 -1.63 0.10 -11.71
C PHE A 116 -0.59 0.70 -10.78
N ILE A 117 -1.03 1.02 -9.55
CA ILE A 117 -0.22 1.61 -8.49
C ILE A 117 -0.13 0.73 -7.25
N ALA A 118 -1.12 -0.12 -6.97
CA ALA A 118 -1.12 -0.99 -5.79
C ALA A 118 -1.82 -2.33 -6.01
N LEU A 119 -1.44 -3.29 -5.15
CA LEU A 119 -2.08 -4.60 -5.03
C LEU A 119 -2.36 -4.86 -3.55
N GLU A 120 -3.64 -4.88 -3.16
CA GLU A 120 -4.06 -4.98 -1.77
C GLU A 120 -4.88 -6.26 -1.51
N PRO A 121 -4.44 -7.15 -0.61
CA PRO A 121 -5.28 -8.25 -0.16
C PRO A 121 -6.53 -7.73 0.57
N PHE A 122 -7.71 -8.23 0.18
CA PHE A 122 -8.96 -7.74 0.70
C PHE A 122 -10.02 -8.85 0.79
N GLY A 123 -10.48 -9.18 1.99
CA GLY A 123 -11.63 -10.06 2.19
C GLY A 123 -11.60 -11.42 1.47
N GLY A 124 -10.40 -11.98 1.18
CA GLY A 124 -10.23 -13.24 0.47
C GLY A 124 -10.06 -13.12 -1.05
N TYR A 125 -9.95 -11.91 -1.58
CA TYR A 125 -9.58 -11.60 -2.96
C TYR A 125 -8.49 -10.52 -3.01
N LEU A 126 -8.01 -10.16 -4.17
CA LEU A 126 -6.99 -9.13 -4.36
C LEU A 126 -7.62 -7.91 -5.04
N LEU A 127 -7.37 -6.74 -4.51
CA LEU A 127 -7.65 -5.48 -5.18
C LEU A 127 -6.43 -5.07 -6.00
N ALA A 128 -6.64 -4.83 -7.28
CA ALA A 128 -5.66 -4.20 -8.16
C ALA A 128 -6.09 -2.76 -8.42
N VAL A 129 -5.30 -1.83 -7.92
CA VAL A 129 -5.66 -0.43 -7.82
C VAL A 129 -4.92 0.37 -8.86
N LYS A 130 -5.67 1.12 -9.67
CA LYS A 130 -5.18 2.17 -10.55
C LYS A 130 -5.45 3.55 -9.94
N GLU A 131 -4.93 4.61 -10.55
CA GLU A 131 -5.12 5.99 -10.06
C GLU A 131 -6.60 6.43 -10.07
N GLN A 132 -7.42 5.88 -10.99
CA GLN A 132 -8.83 6.23 -11.13
C GLN A 132 -9.78 5.04 -10.90
N THR A 133 -9.27 3.82 -10.99
CA THR A 133 -10.11 2.61 -11.05
C THR A 133 -9.57 1.53 -10.10
N ILE A 134 -10.48 0.81 -9.49
CA ILE A 134 -10.17 -0.35 -8.64
C ILE A 134 -10.73 -1.59 -9.31
N PHE A 135 -9.93 -2.65 -9.40
CA PHE A 135 -10.34 -3.95 -9.91
C PHE A 135 -10.28 -4.99 -8.80
N GLU A 136 -11.27 -5.86 -8.76
CA GLU A 136 -11.28 -7.04 -7.93
C GLU A 136 -10.76 -8.25 -8.72
N ILE A 137 -9.78 -8.94 -8.18
CA ILE A 137 -9.26 -10.19 -8.71
C ILE A 137 -9.74 -11.31 -7.80
N ARG A 138 -10.60 -12.17 -8.32
CA ARG A 138 -11.19 -13.32 -7.62
C ARG A 138 -10.77 -14.62 -8.29
N GLY A 139 -10.93 -15.74 -7.58
CA GLY A 139 -10.55 -17.07 -8.04
C GLY A 139 -9.29 -17.57 -7.36
N THR A 140 -8.97 -18.85 -7.58
CA THR A 140 -7.85 -19.55 -6.91
C THR A 140 -6.75 -20.01 -7.86
N ASP A 141 -7.05 -20.06 -9.15
CA ASP A 141 -6.15 -20.52 -10.20
C ASP A 141 -6.42 -19.78 -11.52
N PRO A 142 -5.49 -19.82 -12.49
CA PRO A 142 -5.60 -19.09 -13.75
C PRO A 142 -6.87 -19.35 -14.57
N SER A 143 -7.49 -20.53 -14.43
CA SER A 143 -8.72 -20.88 -15.14
C SER A 143 -9.96 -20.26 -14.50
N SER A 144 -9.87 -19.92 -13.21
CA SER A 144 -10.93 -19.34 -12.40
C SER A 144 -10.76 -17.86 -12.11
N PHE A 145 -9.61 -17.27 -12.47
CA PHE A 145 -9.37 -15.83 -12.25
C PHE A 145 -10.36 -14.99 -13.02
N THR A 146 -11.04 -14.13 -12.30
CA THR A 146 -11.92 -13.09 -12.84
C THR A 146 -11.42 -11.73 -12.40
N ILE A 147 -11.48 -10.77 -13.30
CA ILE A 147 -11.20 -9.38 -12.99
C ILE A 147 -12.45 -8.58 -13.24
N THR A 148 -12.92 -7.92 -12.21
CA THR A 148 -14.14 -7.11 -12.26
C THR A 148 -13.83 -5.72 -11.76
N GLU A 149 -14.22 -4.70 -12.53
CA GLU A 149 -14.10 -3.32 -12.09
C GLU A 149 -15.05 -3.05 -10.93
N ALA A 150 -14.49 -2.51 -9.83
CA ALA A 150 -15.27 -2.01 -8.71
C ALA A 150 -15.91 -0.68 -9.10
N TYR A 151 -17.13 -0.48 -8.66
CA TYR A 151 -17.89 0.72 -9.01
C TYR A 151 -17.35 1.97 -8.30
N GLY A 152 -16.88 2.95 -9.06
CA GLY A 152 -16.44 4.25 -8.56
C GLY A 152 -15.32 4.88 -9.40
N THR A 153 -15.16 6.19 -9.32
CA THR A 153 -14.23 6.99 -10.15
C THR A 153 -13.24 7.82 -9.32
N ASP A 154 -13.05 7.52 -8.04
CA ASP A 154 -12.24 8.33 -7.14
C ASP A 154 -11.16 7.45 -6.46
N GLY A 155 -10.21 7.02 -7.28
CA GLY A 155 -9.11 6.17 -6.85
C GLY A 155 -8.05 6.91 -6.02
N PRO A 156 -7.06 6.20 -5.48
CA PRO A 156 -6.02 6.78 -4.66
C PRO A 156 -4.99 7.57 -5.50
N VAL A 157 -4.52 8.66 -4.95
CA VAL A 157 -3.48 9.52 -5.54
C VAL A 157 -2.06 9.12 -5.13
N GLU A 158 -1.91 8.35 -4.07
CA GLU A 158 -0.62 7.88 -3.55
C GLU A 158 -0.76 6.45 -3.01
N GLU A 159 0.08 5.54 -3.54
CA GLU A 159 0.11 4.13 -3.14
C GLU A 159 0.24 3.94 -1.62
N ARG A 160 1.14 4.68 -0.99
CA ARG A 160 1.43 4.54 0.45
C ARG A 160 0.40 5.21 1.38
N SER A 161 -0.65 5.77 0.81
CA SER A 161 -1.85 6.17 1.54
C SER A 161 -2.88 5.05 1.64
N ILE A 162 -2.71 3.97 0.88
CA ILE A 162 -3.66 2.85 0.83
C ILE A 162 -3.41 1.94 2.02
N CYS A 163 -4.48 1.63 2.75
CA CYS A 163 -4.47 0.65 3.84
C CYS A 163 -5.76 -0.14 3.83
N THR A 164 -5.65 -1.43 4.16
CA THR A 164 -6.81 -2.31 4.33
C THR A 164 -7.05 -2.62 5.81
N ASP A 165 -8.28 -2.47 6.28
CA ASP A 165 -8.74 -2.92 7.59
C ASP A 165 -9.89 -3.91 7.40
N ARG A 166 -9.59 -5.22 7.47
CA ARG A 166 -10.53 -6.35 7.35
C ARG A 166 -11.50 -6.25 6.17
N THR A 167 -12.45 -5.33 6.21
CA THR A 167 -13.56 -5.17 5.27
C THR A 167 -13.58 -3.81 4.57
N SER A 168 -12.58 -3.00 4.80
CA SER A 168 -12.49 -1.65 4.23
C SER A 168 -11.09 -1.38 3.72
N MET A 169 -10.98 -0.77 2.56
CA MET A 169 -9.75 -0.15 2.06
C MET A 169 -9.93 1.37 2.16
N LEU A 170 -8.98 2.02 2.84
CA LEU A 170 -8.93 3.48 3.00
C LEU A 170 -7.74 4.03 2.23
N TYR A 171 -7.88 5.22 1.71
CA TYR A 171 -6.84 5.87 0.92
C TYR A 171 -7.05 7.37 0.79
N LEU A 172 -6.01 8.10 0.42
CA LEU A 172 -6.11 9.48 -0.02
C LEU A 172 -6.47 9.52 -1.49
N SER A 173 -7.62 10.12 -1.82
CA SER A 173 -8.05 10.39 -3.19
C SER A 173 -7.84 11.86 -3.55
N GLN A 174 -8.10 12.21 -4.81
CA GLN A 174 -8.06 13.61 -5.25
C GLN A 174 -9.05 14.48 -4.48
N ASN A 175 -10.21 13.95 -4.13
CA ASN A 175 -11.30 14.67 -3.47
C ASN A 175 -11.31 14.53 -1.94
N GLY A 176 -10.37 13.79 -1.35
CA GLY A 176 -10.24 13.60 0.08
C GLY A 176 -9.97 12.17 0.51
N ILE A 177 -10.46 11.75 1.66
CA ILE A 177 -10.26 10.38 2.16
C ILE A 177 -11.36 9.49 1.63
N GLY A 178 -10.99 8.53 0.80
CA GLY A 178 -11.87 7.51 0.24
C GLY A 178 -11.91 6.24 1.10
N LEU A 179 -13.05 5.57 1.08
CA LEU A 179 -13.26 4.24 1.65
C LEU A 179 -13.95 3.35 0.62
N TYR A 180 -13.38 2.17 0.39
CA TYR A 180 -13.99 1.09 -0.36
C TYR A 180 -14.37 -0.05 0.60
N ASP A 181 -15.65 -0.48 0.61
CA ASP A 181 -16.19 -1.48 1.54
C ASP A 181 -16.48 -2.83 0.88
N GLY A 182 -15.95 -3.07 -0.31
CA GLY A 182 -16.20 -4.27 -1.11
C GLY A 182 -17.40 -4.16 -2.05
N ASN A 183 -18.15 -3.07 -1.99
CA ASN A 183 -19.30 -2.81 -2.87
C ASN A 183 -19.31 -1.39 -3.42
N THR A 184 -19.01 -0.41 -2.56
CA THR A 184 -19.13 1.00 -2.89
C THR A 184 -17.91 1.79 -2.48
N LEU A 185 -17.61 2.82 -3.26
CA LEU A 185 -16.67 3.87 -2.90
C LEU A 185 -17.41 5.01 -2.22
N ARG A 186 -16.92 5.43 -1.06
CA ARG A 186 -17.45 6.57 -0.31
C ARG A 186 -16.36 7.56 0.00
N LEU A 187 -16.63 8.83 -0.18
CA LEU A 187 -15.75 9.91 0.26
C LEU A 187 -16.13 10.28 1.71
N LEU A 188 -15.26 9.95 2.66
CA LEU A 188 -15.50 10.13 4.09
C LEU A 188 -15.32 11.58 4.54
N SER A 189 -14.39 12.30 3.93
CA SER A 189 -13.99 13.65 4.34
C SER A 189 -14.88 14.77 3.78
N ARG A 190 -15.95 14.44 3.05
CA ARG A 190 -16.78 15.41 2.31
C ARG A 190 -17.34 16.52 3.20
N ASP A 191 -17.84 16.16 4.36
CA ASP A 191 -18.50 17.10 5.28
C ASP A 191 -17.57 17.47 6.46
N ALA A 192 -17.10 16.49 7.20
CA ALA A 192 -16.36 16.69 8.45
C ALA A 192 -14.97 17.34 8.27
N LEU A 193 -14.30 17.09 7.16
CA LEU A 193 -12.94 17.55 6.90
C LEU A 193 -12.84 18.47 5.68
N TYR A 194 -13.94 19.03 5.21
CA TYR A 194 -13.96 19.83 3.98
C TYR A 194 -12.93 20.96 4.01
N GLU A 195 -12.92 21.77 5.06
CA GLU A 195 -11.96 22.89 5.19
C GLU A 195 -10.52 22.41 5.30
N THR A 196 -10.27 21.31 6.03
CA THR A 196 -8.93 20.71 6.13
C THR A 196 -8.45 20.21 4.76
N MET A 197 -9.32 19.50 4.02
CA MET A 197 -8.96 19.00 2.69
C MET A 197 -8.76 20.12 1.68
N ARG A 198 -9.50 21.23 1.79
CA ARG A 198 -9.29 22.43 0.97
C ARG A 198 -7.90 23.04 1.14
N MET A 199 -7.32 22.92 2.33
CA MET A 199 -5.99 23.41 2.65
C MET A 199 -4.88 22.38 2.33
N ARG A 200 -5.23 21.21 1.79
CA ARG A 200 -4.27 20.20 1.34
C ARG A 200 -3.34 20.77 0.29
N MET A 201 -2.08 20.44 0.40
CA MET A 201 -1.08 20.80 -0.60
C MET A 201 -0.94 19.65 -1.60
N GLU A 202 -1.79 19.65 -2.66
CA GLU A 202 -1.86 18.58 -3.68
C GLU A 202 -0.50 18.24 -4.31
N GLY A 203 0.37 19.22 -4.52
CA GLY A 203 1.73 18.99 -5.03
C GLY A 203 2.62 18.17 -4.09
N MET A 204 2.16 17.89 -2.86
CA MET A 204 2.83 17.06 -1.85
C MET A 204 2.11 15.74 -1.58
N ASP A 205 1.09 15.37 -2.35
CA ASP A 205 0.34 14.12 -2.16
C ASP A 205 1.26 12.89 -2.23
N GLY A 206 2.29 12.91 -3.05
CA GLY A 206 3.32 11.87 -3.10
C GLY A 206 4.14 11.69 -1.80
N ALA A 207 4.02 12.61 -0.84
CA ALA A 207 4.59 12.47 0.50
C ALA A 207 3.60 11.85 1.50
N ALA A 208 2.32 11.70 1.15
CA ALA A 208 1.32 11.12 2.03
C ALA A 208 1.67 9.69 2.42
N ARG A 209 1.46 9.35 3.68
CA ARG A 209 1.74 8.03 4.25
C ARG A 209 0.62 7.63 5.17
N ALA A 210 0.29 6.34 5.15
CA ALA A 210 -0.73 5.85 6.05
C ALA A 210 -0.37 4.50 6.68
N CYS A 211 -1.05 4.19 7.76
CA CYS A 211 -1.15 2.84 8.31
C CYS A 211 -2.51 2.65 8.98
N VAL A 212 -2.88 1.40 9.18
CA VAL A 212 -4.05 1.03 10.00
C VAL A 212 -3.58 0.27 11.22
N CYS A 213 -4.09 0.64 12.39
CA CYS A 213 -3.85 -0.07 13.63
C CYS A 213 -5.07 0.05 14.55
N ASN A 214 -5.56 -1.06 15.09
CA ASN A 214 -6.70 -1.11 16.01
C ASN A 214 -7.94 -0.36 15.48
N HIS A 215 -8.30 -0.56 14.22
CA HIS A 215 -9.44 0.08 13.54
C HIS A 215 -9.31 1.60 13.35
N ILE A 216 -8.11 2.14 13.53
CA ILE A 216 -7.84 3.55 13.24
C ILE A 216 -6.93 3.62 12.02
N TYR A 217 -7.37 4.37 11.03
CA TYR A 217 -6.58 4.76 9.87
C TYR A 217 -5.85 6.05 10.18
N TYR A 218 -4.53 6.03 10.10
CA TYR A 218 -3.64 7.17 10.32
C TYR A 218 -3.12 7.64 8.98
N LEU A 219 -3.40 8.88 8.60
CA LEU A 219 -2.95 9.48 7.35
C LEU A 219 -2.11 10.72 7.63
N ALA A 220 -0.81 10.65 7.35
CA ALA A 220 0.07 11.80 7.37
C ALA A 220 0.07 12.51 6.02
N MET A 221 -0.09 13.83 6.02
CA MET A 221 -0.15 14.64 4.82
C MET A 221 0.25 16.09 5.07
N CYS A 222 0.42 16.85 3.99
CA CYS A 222 0.73 18.29 4.03
C CYS A 222 -0.56 19.10 4.03
N ILE A 223 -0.83 19.83 5.11
CA ILE A 223 -1.96 20.76 5.25
C ILE A 223 -1.40 22.16 5.49
N LYS A 224 -1.79 23.11 4.66
CA LYS A 224 -1.42 24.52 4.83
C LYS A 224 -2.20 25.11 6.01
N GLU A 225 -1.56 26.01 6.76
CA GLU A 225 -2.27 26.83 7.73
C GLU A 225 -2.88 28.07 7.07
N ILE A 226 -2.14 28.64 6.10
CA ILE A 226 -2.63 29.70 5.24
C ILE A 226 -2.33 29.38 3.76
N GLU A 227 -3.06 29.98 2.83
CA GLU A 227 -2.95 29.68 1.39
C GLU A 227 -1.54 29.90 0.81
N SER A 228 -0.78 30.83 1.38
CA SER A 228 0.59 31.16 0.94
C SER A 228 1.67 30.19 1.45
N ASP A 229 1.33 29.24 2.31
CA ASP A 229 2.31 28.33 2.88
C ASP A 229 2.95 27.43 1.80
N VAL A 230 4.26 27.26 1.94
CA VAL A 230 5.05 26.32 1.13
C VAL A 230 5.66 25.29 2.08
N LEU A 231 5.12 24.07 2.03
CA LEU A 231 5.55 22.96 2.87
C LEU A 231 6.40 22.00 2.04
N SER A 232 7.38 21.36 2.67
CA SER A 232 8.27 20.36 2.05
C SER A 232 8.14 18.97 2.66
N GLU A 233 7.27 18.81 3.65
CA GLU A 233 7.06 17.56 4.38
C GLU A 233 5.66 17.50 5.00
N ASN A 234 5.23 16.31 5.40
CA ASN A 234 3.99 16.15 6.14
C ASN A 234 4.07 16.91 7.47
N ASN A 235 2.99 17.55 7.84
CA ASN A 235 2.88 18.32 9.08
C ASN A 235 1.60 18.01 9.88
N THR A 236 0.74 17.17 9.31
CA THR A 236 -0.57 16.86 9.90
C THR A 236 -0.84 15.37 9.78
N VAL A 237 -1.38 14.77 10.83
CA VAL A 237 -1.92 13.42 10.82
C VAL A 237 -3.42 13.48 11.05
N ILE A 238 -4.17 12.86 10.14
CA ILE A 238 -5.60 12.65 10.28
C ILE A 238 -5.82 11.21 10.73
N GLU A 239 -6.50 11.03 11.84
CA GLU A 239 -6.94 9.74 12.37
C GLU A 239 -8.42 9.54 12.05
N TYR A 240 -8.76 8.40 11.49
CA TYR A 240 -10.14 8.01 11.25
C TYR A 240 -10.44 6.69 11.95
N ASP A 241 -11.35 6.72 12.93
CA ASP A 241 -11.84 5.53 13.61
C ASP A 241 -12.91 4.86 12.73
N THR A 242 -12.58 3.69 12.18
CA THR A 242 -13.45 2.98 11.23
C THR A 242 -14.69 2.38 11.90
N GLU A 243 -14.65 2.14 13.22
CA GLU A 243 -15.79 1.63 13.97
C GLU A 243 -16.77 2.75 14.38
N ARG A 244 -16.25 3.91 14.80
CA ARG A 244 -17.05 5.03 15.26
C ARG A 244 -17.40 6.02 14.16
N GLY A 245 -16.66 6.02 13.04
CA GLY A 245 -16.84 6.98 11.96
C GLY A 245 -16.42 8.41 12.33
N THR A 246 -15.46 8.56 13.24
CA THR A 246 -15.02 9.86 13.75
C THR A 246 -13.61 10.19 13.31
N PHE A 247 -13.32 11.48 13.15
CA PHE A 247 -12.01 12.00 12.80
C PHE A 247 -11.35 12.71 13.99
N MET A 248 -10.03 12.62 14.04
CA MET A 248 -9.16 13.44 14.85
C MET A 248 -8.02 13.99 14.00
N ILE A 249 -7.66 15.26 14.21
CA ILE A 249 -6.57 15.91 13.49
C ILE A 249 -5.45 16.24 14.48
N ARG A 250 -4.23 15.82 14.15
CA ARG A 250 -3.02 16.16 14.90
C ARG A 250 -2.08 16.99 14.04
N LYS A 251 -1.89 18.22 14.42
CA LYS A 251 -0.99 19.15 13.74
C LYS A 251 0.43 19.08 14.30
N GLY A 252 1.40 19.51 13.51
CA GLY A 252 2.80 19.59 13.91
C GLY A 252 3.56 18.27 13.88
N MET A 253 2.96 17.18 13.35
CA MET A 253 3.60 15.88 13.24
C MET A 253 4.28 15.72 11.87
N ARG A 254 5.61 15.68 11.86
CA ARG A 254 6.44 15.59 10.66
C ARG A 254 6.74 14.14 10.27
N VAL A 255 5.70 13.40 9.93
CA VAL A 255 5.81 11.98 9.62
C VAL A 255 6.40 11.76 8.24
N LYS A 256 7.49 11.00 8.15
CA LYS A 256 8.07 10.52 6.90
C LYS A 256 7.47 9.16 6.50
N ASP A 257 7.31 8.26 7.46
CA ASP A 257 6.74 6.94 7.21
C ASP A 257 6.08 6.38 8.48
N PHE A 258 5.09 5.51 8.29
CA PHE A 258 4.38 4.80 9.35
C PHE A 258 4.57 3.30 9.27
N PHE A 259 4.53 2.63 10.42
CA PHE A 259 4.29 1.20 10.48
C PHE A 259 3.58 0.81 11.78
N ALA A 260 2.85 -0.28 11.75
CA ALA A 260 2.13 -0.81 12.90
C ALA A 260 2.64 -2.21 13.23
N VAL A 261 2.96 -2.44 14.50
CA VAL A 261 3.37 -3.76 15.00
C VAL A 261 2.92 -3.95 16.45
N GLY A 262 2.39 -5.13 16.76
CA GLY A 262 1.95 -5.47 18.10
C GLY A 262 0.86 -4.54 18.66
N GLY A 263 -0.04 -4.04 17.80
CA GLY A 263 -1.11 -3.12 18.19
C GLY A 263 -0.65 -1.70 18.52
N LYS A 264 0.57 -1.34 18.15
CA LYS A 264 1.13 0.00 18.32
C LYS A 264 1.55 0.58 16.98
N VAL A 265 1.40 1.89 16.83
CA VAL A 265 1.85 2.64 15.67
C VAL A 265 3.21 3.26 15.95
N TYR A 266 4.09 3.16 14.99
CA TYR A 266 5.41 3.77 14.99
C TYR A 266 5.58 4.60 13.73
N PHE A 267 6.47 5.58 13.79
CA PHE A 267 6.76 6.43 12.65
C PHE A 267 8.20 6.92 12.66
N THR A 268 8.65 7.43 11.52
CA THR A 268 9.93 8.11 11.35
C THR A 268 9.69 9.54 10.91
N GLN A 269 10.70 10.40 11.09
CA GLN A 269 10.67 11.80 10.65
C GLN A 269 11.65 12.05 9.50
N ALA A 270 11.44 13.11 8.73
CA ALA A 270 12.29 13.42 7.58
C ALA A 270 13.72 13.82 8.00
N ASP A 271 13.88 14.52 9.11
CA ASP A 271 15.16 14.94 9.68
C ASP A 271 15.86 13.88 10.55
N ALA A 272 15.11 12.86 10.97
CA ALA A 272 15.62 11.71 11.73
C ALA A 272 15.12 10.37 11.16
N PRO A 273 15.44 10.03 9.90
CA PRO A 273 14.82 8.91 9.20
C PRO A 273 15.21 7.53 9.75
N TYR A 274 16.22 7.46 10.60
CA TYR A 274 16.68 6.23 11.26
C TYR A 274 16.20 6.11 12.71
N GLU A 275 15.52 7.12 13.23
CA GLU A 275 14.93 7.11 14.55
C GLU A 275 13.46 6.69 14.44
N VAL A 276 13.12 5.63 15.17
CA VAL A 276 11.75 5.10 15.23
C VAL A 276 11.08 5.61 16.48
N LEU A 277 9.99 6.33 16.31
CA LEU A 277 9.23 6.96 17.38
C LEU A 277 7.90 6.23 17.57
N SER A 278 7.45 6.10 18.82
CA SER A 278 6.13 5.56 19.12
C SER A 278 5.08 6.65 18.98
N TYR A 279 4.01 6.36 18.24
CA TYR A 279 2.89 7.26 18.06
C TYR A 279 1.95 7.21 19.27
N GLY A 280 1.62 8.38 19.81
CA GLY A 280 0.66 8.48 20.89
C GLY A 280 1.10 7.77 22.15
N ASP A 281 2.16 8.25 22.83
CA ASP A 281 2.45 7.81 24.17
C ASP A 281 1.33 8.28 25.11
N PRO A 282 0.42 7.37 25.54
CA PRO A 282 -0.73 7.75 26.36
C PRO A 282 -0.33 8.21 27.77
N GLU A 283 0.88 7.89 28.24
CA GLU A 283 1.34 8.24 29.57
C GLU A 283 1.92 9.66 29.63
N SER A 284 2.56 10.12 28.54
CA SER A 284 3.20 11.44 28.53
C SER A 284 2.32 12.55 27.95
N GLY A 285 1.34 12.22 27.10
CA GLY A 285 0.54 13.23 26.38
C GLY A 285 1.42 14.14 25.52
N SER A 286 2.65 13.73 25.25
CA SER A 286 3.66 14.51 24.57
C SER A 286 4.25 13.73 23.39
N TYR A 287 4.72 14.49 22.42
CA TYR A 287 5.46 14.01 21.30
C TYR A 287 6.89 14.56 21.40
N LEU A 288 7.91 13.69 21.58
CA LEU A 288 9.30 14.11 21.81
C LEU A 288 9.43 15.14 22.95
N GLY A 289 8.64 15.02 24.02
CA GLY A 289 8.64 15.97 25.11
C GLY A 289 7.91 17.29 24.86
N VAL A 290 7.32 17.45 23.67
CA VAL A 290 6.46 18.58 23.32
C VAL A 290 5.00 18.18 23.48
N PRO A 291 4.15 18.92 24.18
CA PRO A 291 2.72 18.64 24.28
C PRO A 291 2.10 18.56 22.89
N MET A 292 1.29 17.50 22.66
CA MET A 292 0.53 17.37 21.40
C MET A 292 -0.70 18.28 21.47
N GLU A 293 -0.85 19.15 20.46
CA GLU A 293 -2.12 19.81 20.23
C GLU A 293 -3.07 18.85 19.52
N SER A 294 -4.23 18.61 20.10
CA SER A 294 -5.30 17.84 19.48
C SER A 294 -6.53 18.71 19.30
N LEU A 295 -7.03 18.80 18.07
CA LEU A 295 -8.28 19.48 17.76
C LEU A 295 -9.38 18.44 17.56
N TRP A 296 -10.46 18.56 18.30
CA TRP A 296 -11.66 17.75 18.14
C TRP A 296 -12.67 18.56 17.33
N GLU A 297 -12.99 18.11 16.13
CA GLU A 297 -14.12 18.61 15.36
C GLU A 297 -15.27 17.61 15.46
N THR A 298 -16.43 18.06 15.97
CA THR A 298 -17.66 17.26 16.11
C THR A 298 -18.63 17.55 14.97
#